data_ad35b147bb4c02cdb9526ae1810a395b
#
_entry.id   ad35b147bb4c02cdb9526ae1810a395b
#
_cell.length_a   1.000
_cell.length_b   1.000
_cell.length_c   1.000
_cell.angle_alpha   90.00
_cell.angle_beta   90.00
_cell.angle_gamma   90.00
#
_symmetry.space_group_name_H-M   'P 1'
#
loop_
_entity.id
_entity.type
_entity.pdbx_description
1 polymer ?
#
loop_
_entity_poly.entity_id
_entity_poly.type
_entity_poly.pdbx_seq_one_letter_code
_entity_poly.pdbx_strand_id
1 'polypeptide(L)'
;MQTIDTMPDIPEDLSRCVEFHGHICPGLVYGYMVAKEAMKLMHLGRATDEEIVAICENDSCAVDALQVLLGTSTGKGNLIIRDYGKNAYTVLSRSGRKSYRFVRMARYEYQGKEKSAFKRLDAAIADGMASEGDRRHMKLLKVKDLLGRSFDEIFATTAIPFDEPHYAPLERSELCVLCGEMTMASKMVVVKDRRVCIPCSQKRVFNF
;
A
#
# COMPACT_ATOMS: atom_id res chain seq x y z
N MET A 1 21.84 -7.96 0.25
CA MET A 1 21.21 -8.93 -0.67
C MET A 1 20.77 -10.13 0.13
N GLN A 2 19.49 -10.39 0.25
CA GLN A 2 19.01 -11.64 0.85
C GLN A 2 19.33 -12.75 -0.15
N THR A 3 20.06 -13.76 0.30
CA THR A 3 20.33 -14.95 -0.51
C THR A 3 19.03 -15.66 -0.81
N ILE A 4 18.81 -15.98 -2.07
CA ILE A 4 17.60 -16.62 -2.63
C ILE A 4 17.29 -17.98 -1.98
N ASP A 5 18.28 -18.60 -1.31
CA ASP A 5 18.22 -19.96 -0.76
C ASP A 5 17.29 -20.18 0.44
N THR A 6 16.62 -19.14 0.97
CA THR A 6 15.73 -19.24 2.13
C THR A 6 14.31 -18.73 1.88
N MET A 7 13.98 -18.33 0.66
CA MET A 7 12.62 -17.90 0.34
C MET A 7 11.68 -19.12 0.22
N PRO A 8 10.46 -19.05 0.78
CA PRO A 8 9.45 -20.06 0.48
C PRO A 8 9.16 -20.07 -1.02
N ASP A 9 8.71 -21.21 -1.54
CA ASP A 9 8.12 -21.27 -2.88
C ASP A 9 6.87 -20.36 -2.89
N ILE A 10 6.97 -19.25 -3.62
CA ILE A 10 5.93 -18.22 -3.68
C ILE A 10 5.48 -18.01 -5.13
N PRO A 11 4.22 -17.62 -5.35
CA PRO A 11 3.73 -17.29 -6.69
C PRO A 11 4.59 -16.22 -7.39
N GLU A 12 4.73 -16.32 -8.71
CA GLU A 12 5.54 -15.40 -9.51
C GLU A 12 5.11 -13.94 -9.35
N ASP A 13 3.81 -13.69 -9.26
CA ASP A 13 3.26 -12.35 -9.07
C ASP A 13 3.58 -11.79 -7.67
N LEU A 14 3.65 -12.63 -6.63
CA LEU A 14 4.15 -12.22 -5.32
C LEU A 14 5.67 -11.98 -5.37
N SER A 15 6.43 -12.77 -6.13
CA SER A 15 7.87 -12.56 -6.32
C SER A 15 8.15 -11.16 -6.89
N ARG A 16 7.36 -10.70 -7.87
CA ARG A 16 7.45 -9.33 -8.38
C ARG A 16 7.16 -8.26 -7.33
N CYS A 17 6.21 -8.53 -6.41
CA CYS A 17 5.97 -7.62 -5.28
C CYS A 17 7.17 -7.58 -4.32
N VAL A 18 7.81 -8.72 -4.07
CA VAL A 18 9.00 -8.81 -3.21
C VAL A 18 10.18 -8.08 -3.85
N GLU A 19 10.38 -8.22 -5.16
CA GLU A 19 11.42 -7.52 -5.90
C GLU A 19 11.25 -6.00 -5.80
N PHE A 20 10.02 -5.51 -5.99
CA PHE A 20 9.69 -4.09 -5.85
C PHE A 20 9.88 -3.57 -4.42
N HIS A 21 9.40 -4.33 -3.42
CA HIS A 21 9.43 -3.95 -2.00
C HIS A 21 10.81 -4.16 -1.34
N GLY A 22 11.67 -4.99 -1.93
CA GLY A 22 13.01 -5.31 -1.47
C GLY A 22 13.10 -6.47 -0.47
N HIS A 23 11.98 -6.95 0.09
CA HIS A 23 11.95 -8.11 0.98
C HIS A 23 10.53 -8.69 1.11
N ILE A 24 10.42 -9.92 1.62
CA ILE A 24 9.11 -10.50 1.96
C ILE A 24 8.74 -10.21 3.41
N CYS A 25 7.49 -9.81 3.64
CA CYS A 25 6.96 -9.56 4.98
C CYS A 25 5.43 -9.78 5.03
N PRO A 26 4.85 -9.97 6.24
CA PRO A 26 3.41 -10.14 6.38
C PRO A 26 2.58 -8.96 5.82
N GLY A 27 3.08 -7.73 5.96
CA GLY A 27 2.41 -6.55 5.42
C GLY A 27 2.26 -6.60 3.90
N LEU A 28 3.33 -6.99 3.18
CA LEU A 28 3.30 -7.18 1.74
C LEU A 28 2.29 -8.27 1.32
N VAL A 29 2.24 -9.37 2.08
CA VAL A 29 1.28 -10.47 1.83
C VAL A 29 -0.15 -10.02 2.00
N TYR A 30 -0.47 -9.18 2.98
CA TYR A 30 -1.81 -8.60 3.11
C TYR A 30 -2.22 -7.80 1.87
N GLY A 31 -1.34 -6.95 1.36
CA GLY A 31 -1.59 -6.21 0.13
C GLY A 31 -1.74 -7.12 -1.09
N TYR A 32 -0.91 -8.14 -1.18
CA TYR A 32 -1.00 -9.18 -2.21
C TYR A 32 -2.38 -9.86 -2.21
N MET A 33 -2.86 -10.30 -1.04
CA MET A 33 -4.17 -10.93 -0.90
C MET A 33 -5.30 -10.00 -1.34
N VAL A 34 -5.26 -8.73 -0.93
CA VAL A 34 -6.26 -7.72 -1.31
C VAL A 34 -6.25 -7.48 -2.82
N ALA A 35 -5.08 -7.31 -3.43
CA ALA A 35 -4.96 -7.09 -4.87
C ALA A 35 -5.51 -8.29 -5.66
N LYS A 36 -5.15 -9.52 -5.27
CA LYS A 36 -5.63 -10.74 -5.92
C LYS A 36 -7.14 -10.90 -5.82
N GLU A 37 -7.74 -10.64 -4.65
CA GLU A 37 -9.18 -10.74 -4.48
C GLU A 37 -9.93 -9.63 -5.26
N ALA A 38 -9.40 -8.40 -5.28
CA ALA A 38 -9.94 -7.32 -6.10
C ALA A 38 -9.93 -7.66 -7.60
N MET A 39 -8.80 -8.18 -8.09
CA MET A 39 -8.69 -8.61 -9.48
C MET A 39 -9.70 -9.73 -9.82
N LYS A 40 -9.85 -10.70 -8.93
CA LYS A 40 -10.81 -11.80 -9.09
C LYS A 40 -12.25 -11.32 -9.11
N LEU A 41 -12.68 -10.53 -8.13
CA LEU A 41 -14.07 -10.06 -7.98
C LEU A 41 -14.52 -9.13 -9.11
N MET A 42 -13.59 -8.33 -9.63
CA MET A 42 -13.90 -7.33 -10.65
C MET A 42 -13.44 -7.74 -12.05
N HIS A 43 -12.82 -8.92 -12.19
CA HIS A 43 -12.23 -9.42 -13.44
C HIS A 43 -11.23 -8.42 -14.04
N LEU A 44 -10.30 -7.93 -13.19
CA LEU A 44 -9.32 -6.92 -13.58
C LEU A 44 -7.99 -7.53 -14.02
N GLY A 45 -7.39 -6.94 -15.04
CA GLY A 45 -5.97 -7.00 -15.28
C GLY A 45 -5.23 -5.88 -14.54
N ARG A 46 -3.92 -5.77 -14.74
CA ARG A 46 -3.13 -4.65 -14.25
C ARG A 46 -3.44 -3.39 -15.06
N ALA A 47 -3.75 -2.28 -14.40
CA ALA A 47 -4.03 -1.02 -15.05
C ALA A 47 -2.80 -0.47 -15.78
N THR A 48 -3.00 0.00 -17.00
CA THR A 48 -1.98 0.72 -17.77
C THR A 48 -1.92 2.18 -17.32
N ASP A 49 -3.06 2.79 -17.11
CA ASP A 49 -3.20 4.17 -16.66
C ASP A 49 -4.12 4.25 -15.43
N GLU A 50 -5.16 5.05 -15.43
CA GLU A 50 -6.04 5.33 -14.28
C GLU A 50 -7.31 4.48 -14.25
N GLU A 51 -7.39 3.35 -14.99
CA GLU A 51 -8.57 2.49 -15.07
C GLU A 51 -8.95 1.85 -13.72
N ILE A 52 -7.96 1.66 -12.87
CA ILE A 52 -8.11 1.16 -11.49
C ILE A 52 -7.62 2.22 -10.52
N VAL A 53 -8.38 2.47 -9.48
CA VAL A 53 -7.97 3.32 -8.36
C VAL A 53 -7.89 2.51 -7.10
N ALA A 54 -6.81 2.67 -6.33
CA ALA A 54 -6.67 2.13 -4.98
C ALA A 54 -6.66 3.26 -3.96
N ILE A 55 -7.51 3.15 -2.93
CA ILE A 55 -7.51 4.04 -1.77
C ILE A 55 -7.07 3.21 -0.57
N CYS A 56 -5.93 3.57 0.02
CA CYS A 56 -5.33 2.88 1.16
C CYS A 56 -5.53 3.70 2.44
N GLU A 57 -6.06 3.08 3.49
CA GLU A 57 -6.29 3.75 4.78
C GLU A 57 -5.07 3.62 5.72
N ASN A 58 -3.92 3.28 5.17
CA ASN A 58 -2.59 3.28 5.79
C ASN A 58 -1.50 3.41 4.70
N ASP A 59 -0.26 3.62 5.13
CA ASP A 59 0.96 3.73 4.31
C ASP A 59 1.91 2.51 4.46
N SER A 60 1.37 1.36 4.85
CA SER A 60 2.15 0.15 5.14
C SER A 60 2.67 -0.57 3.89
N CYS A 61 3.54 -1.59 4.12
CA CYS A 61 4.08 -2.47 3.06
C CYS A 61 3.01 -3.04 2.10
N ALA A 62 1.75 -3.14 2.53
CA ALA A 62 0.65 -3.63 1.71
C ALA A 62 0.41 -2.78 0.46
N VAL A 63 0.69 -1.48 0.54
CA VAL A 63 0.53 -0.52 -0.57
C VAL A 63 1.37 -0.92 -1.77
N ASP A 64 2.58 -1.44 -1.56
CA ASP A 64 3.49 -1.82 -2.64
C ASP A 64 2.96 -2.99 -3.47
N ALA A 65 2.29 -3.96 -2.85
CA ALA A 65 1.65 -5.04 -3.59
C ALA A 65 0.48 -4.53 -4.45
N LEU A 66 -0.29 -3.55 -3.97
CA LEU A 66 -1.35 -2.90 -4.75
C LEU A 66 -0.75 -2.14 -5.96
N GLN A 67 0.36 -1.45 -5.78
CA GLN A 67 1.06 -0.77 -6.87
C GLN A 67 1.51 -1.76 -7.96
N VAL A 68 2.14 -2.86 -7.55
CA VAL A 68 2.69 -3.84 -8.50
C VAL A 68 1.58 -4.58 -9.24
N LEU A 69 0.58 -5.09 -8.54
CA LEU A 69 -0.44 -5.96 -9.12
C LEU A 69 -1.56 -5.19 -9.83
N LEU A 70 -2.06 -4.13 -9.21
CA LEU A 70 -3.14 -3.34 -9.78
C LEU A 70 -2.65 -2.27 -10.75
N GLY A 71 -1.34 -1.96 -10.74
CA GLY A 71 -0.79 -0.88 -11.56
C GLY A 71 -1.16 0.51 -11.07
N THR A 72 -1.44 0.66 -9.79
CA THR A 72 -1.71 1.96 -9.18
C THR A 72 -0.42 2.65 -8.74
N SER A 73 -0.36 3.97 -8.82
CA SER A 73 0.79 4.74 -8.33
C SER A 73 0.40 6.18 -8.00
N THR A 74 1.14 6.81 -7.11
CA THR A 74 0.97 8.23 -6.79
C THR A 74 1.23 9.12 -8.01
N GLY A 75 2.20 8.75 -8.85
CA GLY A 75 2.55 9.50 -10.07
C GLY A 75 1.44 9.51 -11.13
N LYS A 76 0.62 8.46 -11.19
CA LYS A 76 -0.58 8.41 -12.04
C LYS A 76 -1.82 9.01 -11.38
N GLY A 77 -1.78 9.34 -10.08
CA GLY A 77 -2.92 9.86 -9.34
C GLY A 77 -3.98 8.82 -8.98
N ASN A 78 -3.77 7.56 -9.31
CA ASN A 78 -4.71 6.46 -9.06
C ASN A 78 -4.37 5.61 -7.82
N LEU A 79 -3.39 6.04 -7.03
CA LEU A 79 -3.10 5.54 -5.68
C LEU A 79 -3.30 6.68 -4.68
N ILE A 80 -4.29 6.55 -3.83
CA ILE A 80 -4.69 7.56 -2.86
C ILE A 80 -4.42 7.03 -1.45
N ILE A 81 -3.56 7.70 -0.71
CA ILE A 81 -3.31 7.37 0.70
C ILE A 81 -4.16 8.27 1.59
N ARG A 82 -4.98 7.65 2.43
CA ARG A 82 -5.75 8.28 3.51
C ARG A 82 -5.31 7.64 4.81
N ASP A 83 -4.18 8.05 5.34
CA ASP A 83 -3.59 7.41 6.52
C ASP A 83 -4.46 7.61 7.77
N TYR A 84 -5.33 6.62 8.01
CA TYR A 84 -6.13 6.48 9.22
C TYR A 84 -5.59 5.40 10.16
N GLY A 85 -4.43 4.82 9.85
CA GLY A 85 -3.85 3.69 10.59
C GLY A 85 -4.67 2.39 10.48
N LYS A 86 -5.60 2.28 9.52
CA LYS A 86 -6.46 1.12 9.35
C LYS A 86 -5.92 0.17 8.29
N ASN A 87 -5.93 -1.13 8.55
CA ASN A 87 -5.70 -2.14 7.51
C ASN A 87 -6.97 -2.29 6.65
N ALA A 88 -7.25 -1.28 5.86
CA ALA A 88 -8.41 -1.18 4.99
C ALA A 88 -8.01 -0.58 3.64
N TYR A 89 -8.58 -1.14 2.59
CA TYR A 89 -8.23 -0.81 1.20
C TYR A 89 -9.50 -0.77 0.37
N THR A 90 -9.68 0.27 -0.42
CA THR A 90 -10.76 0.35 -1.39
C THR A 90 -10.17 0.26 -2.79
N VAL A 91 -10.70 -0.63 -3.61
CA VAL A 91 -10.33 -0.75 -5.02
C VAL A 91 -11.55 -0.44 -5.88
N LEU A 92 -11.38 0.46 -6.82
CA LEU A 92 -12.39 0.86 -7.79
C LEU A 92 -11.97 0.49 -9.20
N SER A 93 -12.92 0.03 -9.99
CA SER A 93 -12.77 -0.12 -11.45
C SER A 93 -13.62 0.95 -12.15
N ARG A 94 -12.98 1.88 -12.86
CA ARG A 94 -13.69 2.94 -13.59
C ARG A 94 -14.54 2.36 -14.71
N SER A 95 -13.98 1.47 -15.53
CA SER A 95 -14.68 0.85 -16.65
C SER A 95 -15.82 -0.06 -16.19
N GLY A 96 -15.60 -0.85 -15.14
CA GLY A 96 -16.60 -1.75 -14.57
C GLY A 96 -17.62 -1.06 -13.64
N ARG A 97 -17.39 0.20 -13.27
CA ARG A 97 -18.19 0.97 -12.28
C ARG A 97 -18.46 0.17 -11.01
N LYS A 98 -17.44 -0.53 -10.52
CA LYS A 98 -17.49 -1.36 -9.30
C LYS A 98 -16.50 -0.84 -8.28
N SER A 99 -16.88 -0.92 -7.02
CA SER A 99 -16.05 -0.57 -5.87
C SER A 99 -16.21 -1.60 -4.77
N TYR A 100 -15.09 -2.05 -4.24
CA TYR A 100 -15.07 -2.94 -3.08
C TYR A 100 -14.12 -2.40 -2.03
N ARG A 101 -14.54 -2.50 -0.78
CA ARG A 101 -13.71 -2.21 0.38
C ARG A 101 -13.35 -3.50 1.10
N PHE A 102 -12.06 -3.68 1.37
CA PHE A 102 -11.44 -4.83 2.02
C PHE A 102 -10.90 -4.39 3.36
N VAL A 103 -11.31 -5.05 4.45
CA VAL A 103 -10.94 -4.65 5.81
C VAL A 103 -10.42 -5.86 6.56
N ARG A 104 -9.24 -5.74 7.18
CA ARG A 104 -8.76 -6.79 8.08
C ARG A 104 -9.55 -6.77 9.37
N MET A 105 -10.22 -7.91 9.67
CA MET A 105 -11.21 -7.98 10.76
C MET A 105 -10.64 -8.41 12.10
N ALA A 106 -9.53 -9.13 12.11
CA ALA A 106 -9.03 -9.74 13.33
C ALA A 106 -7.54 -9.43 13.59
N ARG A 107 -7.17 -9.47 14.86
CA ARG A 107 -5.76 -9.54 15.25
C ARG A 107 -5.15 -10.82 14.69
N TYR A 108 -3.89 -10.72 14.25
CA TYR A 108 -3.18 -11.88 13.75
C TYR A 108 -2.95 -12.91 14.87
N GLU A 109 -3.34 -14.16 14.62
CA GLU A 109 -3.03 -15.32 15.44
C GLU A 109 -2.39 -16.38 14.56
N TYR A 110 -1.25 -16.91 14.98
CA TYR A 110 -0.52 -17.91 14.21
C TYR A 110 -1.25 -19.26 14.25
N GLN A 111 -1.58 -19.81 13.08
CA GLN A 111 -2.25 -21.09 12.91
C GLN A 111 -1.37 -22.13 12.21
N GLY A 112 -0.16 -21.75 11.82
CA GLY A 112 0.78 -22.62 11.11
C GLY A 112 1.24 -23.84 11.95
N LYS A 113 1.96 -24.73 11.28
CA LYS A 113 2.39 -26.01 11.88
C LYS A 113 3.49 -25.84 12.93
N GLU A 114 4.30 -24.80 12.85
CA GLU A 114 5.50 -24.60 13.69
C GLU A 114 5.18 -23.80 14.97
N LYS A 115 4.12 -24.20 15.71
CA LYS A 115 3.62 -23.46 16.89
C LYS A 115 4.66 -23.30 17.99
N SER A 116 5.50 -24.32 18.24
CA SER A 116 6.55 -24.26 19.26
C SER A 116 7.66 -23.27 18.90
N ALA A 117 8.12 -23.29 17.64
CA ALA A 117 9.09 -22.32 17.14
C ALA A 117 8.52 -20.90 17.19
N PHE A 118 7.27 -20.73 16.75
CA PHE A 118 6.60 -19.43 16.79
C PHE A 118 6.52 -18.86 18.21
N LYS A 119 6.06 -19.64 19.20
CA LYS A 119 5.96 -19.21 20.60
C LYS A 119 7.33 -18.81 21.19
N ARG A 120 8.38 -19.61 20.91
CA ARG A 120 9.74 -19.31 21.37
C ARG A 120 10.23 -17.97 20.79
N LEU A 121 10.04 -17.77 19.48
CA LEU A 121 10.46 -16.53 18.80
C LEU A 121 9.66 -15.32 19.28
N ASP A 122 8.36 -15.49 19.51
CA ASP A 122 7.47 -14.42 20.00
C ASP A 122 7.90 -13.96 21.40
N ALA A 123 8.20 -14.92 22.30
CA ALA A 123 8.74 -14.62 23.63
C ALA A 123 10.10 -13.89 23.53
N ALA A 124 11.05 -14.40 22.72
CA ALA A 124 12.35 -13.76 22.55
C ALA A 124 12.24 -12.32 22.01
N ILE A 125 11.26 -12.07 21.11
CA ILE A 125 10.98 -10.72 20.58
C ILE A 125 10.40 -9.83 21.68
N ALA A 126 9.45 -10.32 22.47
CA ALA A 126 8.81 -9.59 23.56
C ALA A 126 9.84 -9.18 24.65
N ASP A 127 10.77 -10.07 24.96
CA ASP A 127 11.82 -9.85 25.96
C ASP A 127 13.00 -9.03 25.43
N GLY A 128 12.98 -8.62 24.16
CA GLY A 128 14.08 -7.88 23.54
C GLY A 128 15.34 -8.70 23.25
N MET A 129 15.29 -10.02 23.42
CA MET A 129 16.43 -10.96 23.29
C MET A 129 16.57 -11.57 21.90
N ALA A 130 15.62 -11.30 20.99
CA ALA A 130 15.62 -11.87 19.64
C ALA A 130 16.76 -11.30 18.78
N SER A 131 17.53 -12.19 18.17
CA SER A 131 18.51 -11.87 17.15
C SER A 131 17.83 -11.38 15.87
N GLU A 132 18.61 -10.83 14.94
CA GLU A 132 18.09 -10.49 13.59
C GLU A 132 17.60 -11.74 12.85
N GLY A 133 18.30 -12.87 13.00
CA GLY A 133 17.88 -14.17 12.47
C GLY A 133 16.53 -14.62 13.01
N ASP A 134 16.29 -14.47 14.33
CA ASP A 134 15.00 -14.80 14.94
C ASP A 134 13.86 -13.92 14.40
N ARG A 135 14.10 -12.63 14.26
CA ARG A 135 13.11 -11.69 13.68
C ARG A 135 12.79 -12.05 12.22
N ARG A 136 13.80 -12.43 11.44
CA ARG A 136 13.62 -12.91 10.07
C ARG A 136 12.82 -14.21 10.04
N HIS A 137 13.17 -15.17 10.86
CA HIS A 137 12.46 -16.46 10.95
C HIS A 137 10.99 -16.25 11.34
N MET A 138 10.72 -15.40 12.35
CA MET A 138 9.36 -15.04 12.74
C MET A 138 8.56 -14.45 11.55
N LYS A 139 9.15 -13.54 10.77
CA LYS A 139 8.50 -12.98 9.57
C LYS A 139 8.14 -14.06 8.56
N LEU A 140 9.06 -15.00 8.29
CA LEU A 140 8.84 -16.12 7.36
C LEU A 140 7.74 -17.07 7.83
N LEU A 141 7.69 -17.38 9.13
CA LEU A 141 6.60 -18.18 9.70
C LEU A 141 5.25 -17.51 9.48
N LYS A 142 5.14 -16.19 9.73
CA LYS A 142 3.92 -15.41 9.48
C LYS A 142 3.55 -15.39 8.02
N VAL A 143 4.51 -15.22 7.12
CA VAL A 143 4.28 -15.22 5.66
C VAL A 143 3.73 -16.57 5.20
N LYS A 144 4.37 -17.69 5.58
CA LYS A 144 3.91 -19.04 5.24
C LYS A 144 2.50 -19.31 5.75
N ASP A 145 2.22 -18.89 6.99
CA ASP A 145 0.91 -19.04 7.60
C ASP A 145 -0.17 -18.24 6.83
N LEU A 146 0.11 -16.99 6.49
CA LEU A 146 -0.82 -16.13 5.74
C LEU A 146 -1.09 -16.65 4.33
N LEU A 147 -0.07 -17.12 3.62
CA LEU A 147 -0.22 -17.70 2.27
C LEU A 147 -1.01 -19.02 2.27
N GLY A 148 -1.07 -19.70 3.41
CA GLY A 148 -1.88 -20.92 3.58
C GLY A 148 -3.34 -20.67 3.95
N ARG A 149 -3.75 -19.41 4.19
CA ARG A 149 -5.12 -19.05 4.59
C ARG A 149 -5.98 -18.61 3.41
N SER A 150 -7.28 -18.82 3.54
CA SER A 150 -8.23 -18.19 2.64
C SER A 150 -8.32 -16.69 2.91
N PHE A 151 -8.74 -15.93 1.90
CA PHE A 151 -8.92 -14.48 2.02
C PHE A 151 -9.92 -14.09 3.13
N ASP A 152 -11.05 -14.80 3.20
CA ASP A 152 -12.15 -14.51 4.12
C ASP A 152 -11.81 -14.81 5.60
N GLU A 153 -10.76 -15.58 5.88
CA GLU A 153 -10.27 -15.76 7.25
C GLU A 153 -9.53 -14.52 7.79
N ILE A 154 -9.16 -13.59 6.91
CA ILE A 154 -8.33 -12.43 7.25
C ILE A 154 -9.06 -11.13 6.98
N PHE A 155 -9.75 -11.04 5.85
CA PHE A 155 -10.42 -9.82 5.39
C PHE A 155 -11.91 -10.02 5.19
N ALA A 156 -12.69 -9.02 5.56
CA ALA A 156 -14.05 -8.86 5.10
C ALA A 156 -14.07 -8.01 3.82
N THR A 157 -14.93 -8.40 2.88
CA THR A 157 -15.19 -7.66 1.64
C THR A 157 -16.59 -7.06 1.67
N THR A 158 -16.70 -5.79 1.30
CA THR A 158 -17.98 -5.10 1.16
C THR A 158 -18.02 -4.37 -0.18
N ALA A 159 -19.06 -4.65 -0.97
CA ALA A 159 -19.38 -3.81 -2.11
C ALA A 159 -19.86 -2.44 -1.60
N ILE A 160 -19.31 -1.37 -2.11
CA ILE A 160 -19.66 0.00 -1.71
C ILE A 160 -20.16 0.78 -2.93
N PRO A 161 -20.94 1.88 -2.72
CA PRO A 161 -21.32 2.75 -3.81
C PRO A 161 -20.11 3.20 -4.62
N PHE A 162 -20.27 3.23 -5.94
CA PHE A 162 -19.21 3.71 -6.84
C PHE A 162 -19.17 5.25 -6.79
N ASP A 163 -18.21 5.76 -6.04
CA ASP A 163 -17.88 7.18 -5.96
C ASP A 163 -16.53 7.41 -6.64
N GLU A 164 -16.58 7.85 -7.89
CA GLU A 164 -15.41 7.94 -8.75
C GLU A 164 -14.52 9.12 -8.35
N PRO A 165 -13.29 8.88 -7.91
CA PRO A 165 -12.33 9.95 -7.66
C PRO A 165 -12.00 10.69 -8.96
N HIS A 166 -11.73 11.99 -8.85
CA HIS A 166 -11.26 12.77 -10.00
C HIS A 166 -10.01 12.14 -10.62
N TYR A 167 -9.88 12.31 -11.94
CA TYR A 167 -8.63 12.00 -12.63
C TYR A 167 -7.52 12.94 -12.18
N ALA A 168 -6.26 12.53 -12.36
CA ALA A 168 -5.12 13.39 -12.11
C ALA A 168 -5.25 14.69 -12.95
N PRO A 169 -5.18 15.86 -12.33
CA PRO A 169 -5.36 17.11 -13.06
C PRO A 169 -4.17 17.36 -13.98
N LEU A 170 -4.45 17.63 -15.26
CA LEU A 170 -3.48 18.17 -16.21
C LEU A 170 -3.59 19.70 -16.21
N GLU A 171 -2.69 20.36 -15.50
CA GLU A 171 -2.73 21.81 -15.33
C GLU A 171 -1.43 22.49 -15.76
N ARG A 172 -1.54 23.75 -16.14
CA ARG A 172 -0.37 24.59 -16.41
C ARG A 172 0.36 24.89 -15.11
N SER A 173 1.67 25.02 -15.22
CA SER A 173 2.50 25.52 -14.12
C SER A 173 2.75 27.02 -14.29
N GLU A 174 2.83 27.71 -13.15
CA GLU A 174 3.12 29.15 -13.05
C GLU A 174 4.34 29.38 -12.16
N LEU A 175 5.07 30.44 -12.37
CA LEU A 175 6.19 30.82 -11.50
C LEU A 175 5.68 31.37 -10.17
N CYS A 176 6.17 30.83 -9.07
CA CYS A 176 6.00 31.45 -7.77
C CYS A 176 6.77 32.78 -7.71
N VAL A 177 6.08 33.88 -7.41
CA VAL A 177 6.71 35.23 -7.40
C VAL A 177 7.71 35.41 -6.24
N LEU A 178 7.80 34.50 -5.30
CA LEU A 178 8.75 34.58 -4.17
C LEU A 178 10.00 33.72 -4.37
N CYS A 179 9.87 32.48 -4.82
CA CYS A 179 11.02 31.57 -5.00
C CYS A 179 11.38 31.34 -6.46
N GLY A 180 10.53 31.74 -7.42
CA GLY A 180 10.80 31.54 -8.85
C GLY A 180 10.58 30.08 -9.33
N GLU A 181 10.08 29.17 -8.48
CA GLU A 181 9.87 27.77 -8.85
C GLU A 181 8.55 27.60 -9.61
N MET A 182 8.59 26.77 -10.66
CA MET A 182 7.40 26.36 -11.40
C MET A 182 6.48 25.53 -10.53
N THR A 183 5.25 25.95 -10.35
CA THR A 183 4.25 25.31 -9.48
C THR A 183 2.94 25.15 -10.24
N MET A 184 2.30 23.98 -10.12
CA MET A 184 0.97 23.72 -10.70
C MET A 184 -0.03 24.79 -10.25
N ALA A 185 -0.82 25.33 -11.18
CA ALA A 185 -1.69 26.47 -10.92
C ALA A 185 -2.70 26.25 -9.78
N SER A 186 -3.25 25.03 -9.66
CA SER A 186 -4.16 24.65 -8.55
C SER A 186 -3.46 24.56 -7.18
N LYS A 187 -2.13 24.51 -7.14
CA LYS A 187 -1.31 24.48 -5.92
C LYS A 187 -0.72 25.87 -5.58
N MET A 188 -1.13 26.89 -6.33
CA MET A 188 -0.80 28.28 -6.02
C MET A 188 -1.86 28.88 -5.10
N VAL A 189 -1.42 29.73 -4.19
CA VAL A 189 -2.29 30.51 -3.30
C VAL A 189 -2.05 32.01 -3.51
N VAL A 190 -3.07 32.83 -3.25
CA VAL A 190 -2.95 34.27 -3.34
C VAL A 190 -2.68 34.85 -1.96
N VAL A 191 -1.56 35.55 -1.81
CA VAL A 191 -1.16 36.24 -0.59
C VAL A 191 -0.86 37.72 -0.95
N LYS A 192 -1.64 38.66 -0.45
CA LYS A 192 -1.52 40.10 -0.76
C LYS A 192 -1.42 40.35 -2.27
N ASP A 193 -2.40 39.83 -3.03
CA ASP A 193 -2.53 39.92 -4.48
C ASP A 193 -1.39 39.30 -5.29
N ARG A 194 -0.54 38.47 -4.65
CA ARG A 194 0.58 37.78 -5.27
C ARG A 194 0.34 36.29 -5.30
N ARG A 195 0.57 35.64 -6.45
CA ARG A 195 0.49 34.19 -6.60
C ARG A 195 1.78 33.56 -6.13
N VAL A 196 1.70 32.74 -5.08
CA VAL A 196 2.84 32.08 -4.45
C VAL A 196 2.57 30.58 -4.24
N CYS A 197 3.58 29.76 -4.24
CA CYS A 197 3.45 28.34 -3.91
C CYS A 197 3.10 28.15 -2.42
N ILE A 198 2.50 26.99 -2.06
CA ILE A 198 2.11 26.68 -0.69
C ILE A 198 3.29 26.84 0.30
N PRO A 199 4.51 26.33 0.05
CA PRO A 199 5.64 26.53 0.96
C PRO A 199 5.94 28.03 1.20
N CYS A 200 5.93 28.84 0.18
CA CYS A 200 6.18 30.28 0.31
C CYS A 200 5.07 31.02 1.05
N SER A 201 3.81 30.58 0.94
CA SER A 201 2.69 31.17 1.68
C SER A 201 2.76 30.92 3.16
N GLN A 202 3.34 29.82 3.58
CA GLN A 202 3.44 29.38 4.98
C GLN A 202 4.63 29.98 5.74
N LYS A 203 5.57 30.62 5.04
CA LYS A 203 6.78 31.35 5.57
C LYS A 203 7.54 30.70 6.72
N ARG A 204 7.46 29.37 6.91
CA ARG A 204 8.09 28.71 8.06
C ARG A 204 9.13 27.64 7.71
N VAL A 205 9.37 27.35 6.42
CA VAL A 205 10.06 26.09 6.11
C VAL A 205 11.44 26.23 5.45
N PHE A 206 11.78 27.37 4.86
CA PHE A 206 13.10 27.49 4.22
C PHE A 206 13.81 28.79 4.58
N ASN A 207 14.42 28.81 5.78
CA ASN A 207 15.65 29.57 5.97
C ASN A 207 16.79 28.68 5.46
N PHE A 208 17.13 28.79 4.17
CA PHE A 208 18.41 28.40 3.63
C PHE A 208 19.37 29.57 3.72
#